data_a60b1b8ab4ef0f1fbb80673e8184d2cb
#
_entry.id   a60b1b8ab4ef0f1fbb80673e8184d2cb
#
_cell.length_a   1.000
_cell.length_b   1.000
_cell.length_c   1.000
_cell.angle_alpha   90.00
_cell.angle_beta   90.00
_cell.angle_gamma   90.00
#
_symmetry.space_group_name_H-M   'P 1'
#
loop_
_entity.id
_entity.type
_entity.pdbx_description
1 polymer ?
#
loop_
_entity_poly.entity_id
_entity_poly.type
_entity_poly.pdbx_seq_one_letter_code
_entity_poly.pdbx_strand_id
1 'polypeptide(L)'
;KTNELEVRFRPPTGEVSGQMERLNYQLPADNDQAGKTSPFSRKAPYHYGWDWGPCFVTSGIWRHVYLKGWDFWHVTRSSITTKKIKSNSAQLLLELAIVSDINESVSLKIKDPESKINFEIPIELVKGENFFSKKFSIENPILWWPAGHGEQFLYEFKISIKSKKSKSTITKKVGIRDVFVKREKNEVGKSFEFHINGKPIYAKGANWIPADSFTTRLSKKDYDKLITYARDANMNMLRVWGGGIYEPDIFYELCDEIGIMVWQDFMFACSMYPANQEFLDSVKKEAEYQVNRLKSHPSIVLWCGNNEIAIAWQGWGWKEELPSSVWDDYAKIFHQVLPEVCKNLDSKRFYWPSSPGYSTKLPENNQIYGSGDNHYWGVWHGGESFEAFEKKAEKLIS
;
A
#
# COMPACT_ATOMS: atom_id res chain seq x y z
N LYS A 1 7.28 -42.28 -2.72
CA LYS A 1 7.77 -41.40 -3.81
C LYS A 1 8.40 -40.18 -3.15
N THR A 2 9.61 -39.85 -3.53
CA THR A 2 10.30 -38.63 -3.08
C THR A 2 9.94 -37.51 -4.08
N ASN A 3 9.54 -36.35 -3.57
CA ASN A 3 9.37 -35.16 -4.37
C ASN A 3 10.57 -34.26 -4.10
N GLU A 4 11.09 -33.63 -5.14
CA GLU A 4 12.19 -32.67 -5.07
C GLU A 4 11.70 -31.31 -5.57
N LEU A 5 12.09 -30.24 -4.88
CA LEU A 5 11.84 -28.85 -5.28
C LEU A 5 13.17 -28.12 -5.35
N GLU A 6 13.56 -27.71 -6.55
CA GLU A 6 14.71 -26.85 -6.77
C GLU A 6 14.26 -25.40 -6.95
N VAL A 7 14.90 -24.47 -6.23
CA VAL A 7 14.68 -23.02 -6.38
C VAL A 7 16.00 -22.37 -6.70
N ARG A 8 16.10 -21.77 -7.91
CA ARG A 8 17.29 -21.09 -8.40
C ARG A 8 17.13 -19.57 -8.34
N PHE A 9 17.99 -18.91 -7.59
CA PHE A 9 18.08 -17.46 -7.56
C PHE A 9 19.20 -16.98 -8.48
N ARG A 10 18.89 -15.99 -9.31
CA ARG A 10 19.88 -15.34 -10.16
C ARG A 10 20.19 -13.95 -9.60
N PRO A 11 21.40 -13.40 -9.84
CA PRO A 11 21.74 -12.04 -9.44
C PRO A 11 20.81 -11.02 -10.12
N PRO A 12 20.07 -10.21 -9.38
CA PRO A 12 19.13 -9.24 -9.99
C PRO A 12 19.82 -8.24 -10.94
N THR A 13 21.06 -7.87 -10.63
CA THR A 13 21.86 -6.95 -11.44
C THR A 13 22.29 -7.53 -12.79
N GLY A 14 22.54 -8.84 -12.87
CA GLY A 14 22.92 -9.51 -14.12
C GLY A 14 21.74 -9.80 -15.05
N GLU A 15 20.56 -10.08 -14.47
CA GLU A 15 19.37 -10.45 -15.25
C GLU A 15 18.77 -9.27 -16.05
N VAL A 16 19.07 -8.03 -15.66
CA VAL A 16 18.52 -6.83 -16.31
C VAL A 16 19.44 -6.19 -17.35
N SER A 17 20.69 -6.64 -17.49
CA SER A 17 21.67 -6.05 -18.42
C SER A 17 21.14 -5.99 -19.86
N GLY A 18 20.53 -7.05 -20.36
CA GLY A 18 19.94 -7.08 -21.69
C GLY A 18 18.75 -6.14 -21.89
N GLN A 19 18.09 -5.70 -20.82
CA GLN A 19 17.05 -4.67 -20.91
C GLN A 19 17.67 -3.28 -20.99
N MET A 20 18.74 -3.03 -20.23
CA MET A 20 19.48 -1.76 -20.26
C MET A 20 20.12 -1.52 -21.64
N GLU A 21 20.73 -2.54 -22.23
CA GLU A 21 21.38 -2.48 -23.55
C GLU A 21 20.44 -2.14 -24.70
N ARG A 22 19.11 -2.39 -24.53
CA ARG A 22 18.09 -2.06 -25.55
C ARG A 22 17.73 -0.58 -25.57
N LEU A 23 18.10 0.16 -24.52
CA LEU A 23 17.86 1.59 -24.44
C LEU A 23 19.11 2.33 -24.92
N ASN A 24 18.92 3.39 -25.69
CA ASN A 24 20.00 4.30 -26.11
C ASN A 24 20.24 5.44 -25.10
N TYR A 25 19.68 5.31 -23.89
CA TYR A 25 19.83 6.21 -22.76
C TYR A 25 19.80 5.41 -21.45
N GLN A 26 20.34 5.99 -20.39
CA GLN A 26 20.28 5.40 -19.05
C GLN A 26 19.10 5.97 -18.27
N LEU A 27 18.27 5.09 -17.68
CA LEU A 27 17.25 5.53 -16.74
C LEU A 27 17.90 6.06 -15.45
N PRO A 28 17.45 7.20 -14.93
CA PRO A 28 17.99 7.75 -13.70
C PRO A 28 17.63 6.87 -12.51
N ALA A 29 18.62 6.66 -11.65
CA ALA A 29 18.48 5.93 -10.39
C ALA A 29 19.64 6.41 -9.47
N ASP A 30 19.56 7.63 -8.98
CA ASP A 30 20.68 8.36 -8.40
C ASP A 30 21.27 7.66 -7.16
N ASN A 31 20.43 7.01 -6.36
CA ASN A 31 20.84 6.27 -5.18
C ASN A 31 21.37 4.84 -5.49
N ASP A 32 21.19 4.34 -6.73
CA ASP A 32 21.65 3.00 -7.10
C ASP A 32 23.16 2.94 -7.27
N GLN A 33 23.82 2.23 -6.37
CA GLN A 33 25.26 1.95 -6.37
C GLN A 33 25.63 0.64 -7.09
N ALA A 34 24.64 -0.08 -7.62
CA ALA A 34 24.79 -1.39 -8.27
C ALA A 34 24.61 -1.31 -9.81
N GLY A 35 25.14 -0.26 -10.42
CA GLY A 35 25.17 -0.13 -11.88
C GLY A 35 23.89 0.41 -12.51
N LYS A 36 23.05 1.12 -11.75
CA LYS A 36 21.76 1.69 -12.22
C LYS A 36 20.78 0.64 -12.75
N THR A 37 20.78 -0.52 -12.13
CA THR A 37 19.98 -1.69 -12.53
C THR A 37 18.60 -1.74 -11.85
N SER A 38 18.41 -0.99 -10.77
CA SER A 38 17.16 -0.96 -9.98
C SER A 38 15.90 -0.60 -10.77
N PRO A 39 15.92 0.29 -11.79
CA PRO A 39 14.73 0.63 -12.58
C PRO A 39 14.07 -0.56 -13.26
N PHE A 40 14.85 -1.57 -13.62
CA PHE A 40 14.40 -2.74 -14.38
C PHE A 40 13.95 -3.91 -13.49
N SER A 41 14.02 -3.74 -12.17
CA SER A 41 13.72 -4.78 -11.19
C SER A 41 12.59 -4.36 -10.25
N ARG A 42 11.74 -5.32 -9.83
CA ARG A 42 10.76 -5.09 -8.78
C ARG A 42 11.30 -5.44 -7.39
N LYS A 43 12.61 -5.51 -7.24
CA LYS A 43 13.30 -5.60 -5.96
C LYS A 43 13.26 -4.23 -5.26
N ALA A 44 13.18 -4.23 -3.92
CA ALA A 44 13.14 -3.01 -3.13
C ALA A 44 14.29 -2.05 -3.47
N PRO A 45 14.01 -0.78 -3.82
CA PRO A 45 15.02 0.17 -4.28
C PRO A 45 16.18 0.36 -3.30
N TYR A 46 15.93 0.40 -1.98
CA TYR A 46 16.97 0.60 -0.97
C TYR A 46 18.07 -0.46 -0.97
N HIS A 47 17.82 -1.68 -1.48
CA HIS A 47 18.85 -2.72 -1.57
C HIS A 47 19.98 -2.37 -2.56
N TYR A 48 19.70 -1.47 -3.49
CA TYR A 48 20.71 -0.97 -4.44
C TYR A 48 21.56 0.19 -3.87
N GLY A 49 21.35 0.53 -2.60
CA GLY A 49 21.96 1.64 -1.89
C GLY A 49 20.99 2.80 -1.71
N TRP A 50 21.19 3.54 -0.65
CA TRP A 50 20.50 4.79 -0.37
C TRP A 50 21.39 5.68 0.50
N ASP A 51 21.04 6.96 0.71
CA ASP A 51 21.81 7.89 1.55
C ASP A 51 21.86 7.48 3.02
N TRP A 52 20.88 6.66 3.47
CA TRP A 52 20.79 6.11 4.84
C TRP A 52 21.14 4.61 4.91
N GLY A 53 21.32 3.90 3.79
CA GLY A 53 21.47 2.45 3.78
C GLY A 53 22.54 1.94 2.83
N PRO A 54 23.24 0.85 3.19
CA PRO A 54 24.27 0.25 2.34
C PRO A 54 23.67 -0.45 1.12
N CYS A 55 24.48 -0.62 0.07
CA CYS A 55 24.12 -1.40 -1.10
C CYS A 55 24.31 -2.90 -0.84
N PHE A 56 23.19 -3.61 -0.65
CA PHE A 56 23.16 -5.08 -0.51
C PHE A 56 22.09 -5.66 -1.43
N VAL A 57 22.44 -5.87 -2.70
CA VAL A 57 21.52 -6.44 -3.70
C VAL A 57 21.44 -7.95 -3.50
N THR A 58 20.81 -8.36 -2.42
CA THR A 58 20.60 -9.77 -2.06
C THR A 58 19.52 -10.41 -2.90
N SER A 59 19.53 -11.73 -3.05
CA SER A 59 18.44 -12.53 -3.59
C SER A 59 18.27 -13.80 -2.77
N GLY A 60 17.04 -14.28 -2.66
CA GLY A 60 16.73 -15.46 -1.86
C GLY A 60 15.30 -15.44 -1.31
N ILE A 61 14.95 -16.51 -0.62
CA ILE A 61 13.69 -16.60 0.11
C ILE A 61 13.84 -15.79 1.40
N TRP A 62 13.08 -14.71 1.53
CA TRP A 62 13.15 -13.80 2.67
C TRP A 62 11.85 -13.72 3.48
N ARG A 63 10.79 -14.41 3.03
CA ARG A 63 9.53 -14.57 3.76
C ARG A 63 9.26 -16.06 3.96
N HIS A 64 8.33 -16.37 4.87
CA HIS A 64 7.94 -17.76 5.11
C HIS A 64 7.41 -18.41 3.83
N VAL A 65 7.79 -19.67 3.63
CA VAL A 65 7.30 -20.52 2.54
C VAL A 65 6.48 -21.64 3.15
N TYR A 66 5.33 -21.89 2.57
CA TYR A 66 4.39 -22.89 3.02
C TYR A 66 4.06 -23.86 1.88
N LEU A 67 4.00 -25.14 2.20
CA LEU A 67 3.33 -26.12 1.37
C LEU A 67 1.89 -26.25 1.86
N LYS A 68 0.92 -25.91 1.01
CA LYS A 68 -0.50 -25.99 1.34
C LYS A 68 -1.16 -27.07 0.51
N GLY A 69 -1.76 -28.06 1.20
CA GLY A 69 -2.60 -29.08 0.59
C GLY A 69 -4.08 -28.83 0.88
N TRP A 70 -4.94 -29.21 -0.05
CA TRP A 70 -6.39 -29.23 0.13
C TRP A 70 -6.99 -30.36 -0.72
N ASP A 71 -8.19 -30.84 -0.37
CA ASP A 71 -8.80 -31.97 -1.06
C ASP A 71 -9.77 -31.55 -2.17
N PHE A 72 -10.63 -30.57 -1.92
CA PHE A 72 -11.72 -30.25 -2.85
C PHE A 72 -11.76 -28.77 -3.22
N TRP A 73 -11.59 -27.87 -2.24
CA TRP A 73 -11.57 -26.43 -2.45
C TRP A 73 -10.79 -25.74 -1.32
N HIS A 74 -10.32 -24.54 -1.61
CA HIS A 74 -9.69 -23.70 -0.60
C HIS A 74 -9.93 -22.22 -0.87
N VAL A 75 -9.96 -21.41 0.20
CA VAL A 75 -10.05 -19.97 0.10
C VAL A 75 -8.68 -19.40 -0.19
N THR A 76 -8.55 -18.73 -1.32
CA THR A 76 -7.29 -18.08 -1.72
C THR A 76 -7.21 -16.65 -1.22
N ARG A 77 -8.38 -15.97 -1.07
CA ARG A 77 -8.45 -14.58 -0.65
C ARG A 77 -9.75 -14.30 0.10
N SER A 78 -9.67 -13.44 1.12
CA SER A 78 -10.82 -12.92 1.84
C SER A 78 -10.58 -11.48 2.26
N SER A 79 -11.59 -10.62 2.13
CA SER A 79 -11.56 -9.24 2.61
C SER A 79 -12.92 -8.82 3.15
N ILE A 80 -12.92 -7.93 4.14
CA ILE A 80 -14.11 -7.20 4.59
C ILE A 80 -13.76 -5.72 4.58
N THR A 81 -14.58 -4.92 3.90
CA THR A 81 -14.36 -3.48 3.76
C THR A 81 -15.62 -2.68 4.06
N THR A 82 -15.47 -1.49 4.66
CA THR A 82 -16.58 -0.56 4.89
C THR A 82 -16.98 0.09 3.57
N LYS A 83 -18.26 -0.06 3.18
CA LYS A 83 -18.80 0.56 1.95
C LYS A 83 -19.55 1.86 2.21
N LYS A 84 -20.30 1.94 3.31
CA LYS A 84 -21.05 3.15 3.65
C LYS A 84 -21.32 3.18 5.15
N ILE A 85 -21.17 4.35 5.75
CA ILE A 85 -21.61 4.63 7.11
C ILE A 85 -22.81 5.59 7.03
N LYS A 86 -23.86 5.29 7.78
CA LYS A 86 -25.00 6.14 8.04
C LYS A 86 -25.04 6.47 9.54
N SER A 87 -25.97 7.32 9.98
CA SER A 87 -26.08 7.71 11.38
C SER A 87 -26.13 6.50 12.34
N ASN A 88 -26.89 5.45 12.02
CA ASN A 88 -27.13 4.33 12.91
C ASN A 88 -26.71 2.98 12.32
N SER A 89 -26.04 2.94 11.18
CA SER A 89 -25.63 1.68 10.57
C SER A 89 -24.38 1.83 9.70
N ALA A 90 -23.62 0.75 9.58
CA ALA A 90 -22.52 0.64 8.61
C ALA A 90 -22.77 -0.55 7.68
N GLN A 91 -22.64 -0.32 6.39
CA GLN A 91 -22.66 -1.36 5.38
C GLN A 91 -21.25 -1.83 5.08
N LEU A 92 -21.02 -3.13 5.20
CA LEU A 92 -19.78 -3.82 4.92
C LEU A 92 -19.92 -4.69 3.67
N LEU A 93 -18.81 -4.96 3.02
CA LEU A 93 -18.70 -5.90 1.91
C LEU A 93 -17.69 -6.99 2.27
N LEU A 94 -18.16 -8.24 2.34
CA LEU A 94 -17.30 -9.41 2.29
C LEU A 94 -17.01 -9.75 0.84
N GLU A 95 -15.76 -10.04 0.53
CA GLU A 95 -15.32 -10.61 -0.75
C GLU A 95 -14.48 -11.85 -0.47
N LEU A 96 -14.73 -12.92 -1.23
CA LEU A 96 -14.01 -14.19 -1.16
C LEU A 96 -13.58 -14.61 -2.55
N ALA A 97 -12.38 -15.16 -2.66
CA ALA A 97 -11.94 -15.95 -3.81
C ALA A 97 -11.67 -17.38 -3.34
N ILE A 98 -12.23 -18.34 -4.05
CA ILE A 98 -12.17 -19.77 -3.71
C ILE A 98 -11.79 -20.53 -4.98
N VAL A 99 -10.76 -21.38 -4.89
CA VAL A 99 -10.43 -22.35 -5.94
C VAL A 99 -11.07 -23.67 -5.56
N SER A 100 -11.77 -24.29 -6.49
CA SER A 100 -12.43 -25.58 -6.32
C SER A 100 -12.03 -26.56 -7.43
N ASP A 101 -11.79 -27.82 -7.06
CA ASP A 101 -11.52 -28.90 -8.00
C ASP A 101 -12.79 -29.63 -8.44
N ILE A 102 -13.92 -29.33 -7.80
CA ILE A 102 -15.23 -29.94 -8.04
C ILE A 102 -16.35 -28.90 -8.05
N ASN A 103 -17.50 -29.29 -8.62
CA ASN A 103 -18.75 -28.54 -8.43
C ASN A 103 -19.37 -29.00 -7.11
N GLU A 104 -19.63 -28.07 -6.19
CA GLU A 104 -20.20 -28.39 -4.86
C GLU A 104 -20.94 -27.19 -4.28
N SER A 105 -22.07 -27.48 -3.61
CA SER A 105 -22.75 -26.50 -2.77
C SER A 105 -22.09 -26.44 -1.39
N VAL A 106 -21.72 -25.25 -0.94
CA VAL A 106 -21.12 -24.99 0.36
C VAL A 106 -21.95 -23.98 1.15
N SER A 107 -21.94 -24.11 2.48
CA SER A 107 -22.53 -23.11 3.36
C SER A 107 -21.47 -22.10 3.78
N LEU A 108 -21.74 -20.81 3.56
CA LEU A 108 -20.97 -19.69 4.09
C LEU A 108 -21.67 -19.14 5.32
N LYS A 109 -20.98 -19.16 6.46
CA LYS A 109 -21.43 -18.54 7.70
C LYS A 109 -20.50 -17.41 8.11
N ILE A 110 -21.07 -16.26 8.48
CA ILE A 110 -20.36 -15.13 9.07
C ILE A 110 -20.91 -14.90 10.47
N LYS A 111 -20.02 -14.75 11.42
CA LYS A 111 -20.36 -14.48 12.81
C LYS A 111 -19.33 -13.52 13.43
N ASP A 112 -19.80 -12.56 14.23
CA ASP A 112 -18.99 -11.84 15.19
C ASP A 112 -19.16 -12.40 16.61
N PRO A 113 -18.22 -12.20 17.55
CA PRO A 113 -18.31 -12.73 18.90
C PRO A 113 -19.49 -12.19 19.69
N GLU A 114 -19.90 -10.95 19.46
CA GLU A 114 -21.02 -10.29 20.13
C GLU A 114 -22.38 -10.65 19.53
N SER A 115 -22.40 -11.53 18.51
CA SER A 115 -23.60 -12.05 17.84
C SER A 115 -24.51 -10.99 17.18
N LYS A 116 -24.01 -9.78 16.96
CA LYS A 116 -24.69 -8.74 16.18
C LYS A 116 -24.81 -9.14 14.71
N ILE A 117 -23.84 -9.95 14.23
CA ILE A 117 -23.83 -10.54 12.90
C ILE A 117 -23.77 -12.06 13.03
N ASN A 118 -24.79 -12.72 12.53
CA ASN A 118 -24.86 -14.18 12.45
C ASN A 118 -25.79 -14.56 11.30
N PHE A 119 -25.23 -14.85 10.15
CA PHE A 119 -26.02 -15.35 9.02
C PHE A 119 -25.29 -16.47 8.29
N GLU A 120 -26.08 -17.32 7.65
CA GLU A 120 -25.61 -18.45 6.88
C GLU A 120 -26.32 -18.47 5.52
N ILE A 121 -25.56 -18.66 4.45
CA ILE A 121 -26.07 -18.68 3.08
C ILE A 121 -25.40 -19.78 2.27
N PRO A 122 -26.13 -20.44 1.34
CA PRO A 122 -25.54 -21.36 0.39
C PRO A 122 -24.75 -20.61 -0.68
N ILE A 123 -23.66 -21.22 -1.13
CA ILE A 123 -22.86 -20.79 -2.28
C ILE A 123 -22.61 -22.01 -3.18
N GLU A 124 -22.83 -21.85 -4.47
CA GLU A 124 -22.51 -22.85 -5.46
C GLU A 124 -21.08 -22.61 -5.99
N LEU A 125 -20.20 -23.56 -5.76
CA LEU A 125 -18.86 -23.58 -6.31
C LEU A 125 -18.85 -24.37 -7.64
N VAL A 126 -18.19 -23.80 -8.62
CA VAL A 126 -17.86 -24.50 -9.87
C VAL A 126 -16.36 -24.83 -9.88
N LYS A 127 -15.98 -25.86 -10.63
CA LYS A 127 -14.57 -26.21 -10.81
C LYS A 127 -13.80 -25.02 -11.39
N GLY A 128 -12.68 -24.65 -10.76
CA GLY A 128 -11.86 -23.49 -11.08
C GLY A 128 -11.97 -22.36 -10.04
N GLU A 129 -11.76 -21.14 -10.49
CA GLU A 129 -11.84 -19.96 -9.62
C GLU A 129 -13.28 -19.48 -9.44
N ASN A 130 -13.64 -19.19 -8.19
CA ASN A 130 -14.95 -18.69 -7.80
C ASN A 130 -14.78 -17.38 -7.04
N PHE A 131 -15.55 -16.38 -7.41
CA PHE A 131 -15.59 -15.09 -6.72
C PHE A 131 -16.98 -14.87 -6.11
N PHE A 132 -16.98 -14.60 -4.82
CA PHE A 132 -18.21 -14.35 -4.09
C PHE A 132 -18.14 -13.01 -3.37
N SER A 133 -19.24 -12.27 -3.36
CA SER A 133 -19.37 -11.04 -2.59
C SER A 133 -20.71 -10.94 -1.91
N LYS A 134 -20.72 -10.42 -0.67
CA LYS A 134 -21.93 -10.21 0.12
C LYS A 134 -21.86 -8.90 0.90
N LYS A 135 -22.84 -8.04 0.68
CA LYS A 135 -23.10 -6.88 1.53
C LYS A 135 -23.89 -7.30 2.77
N PHE A 136 -23.51 -6.77 3.91
CA PHE A 136 -24.24 -6.90 5.17
C PHE A 136 -24.10 -5.61 5.99
N SER A 137 -24.98 -5.42 6.97
CA SER A 137 -25.01 -4.19 7.77
C SER A 137 -24.84 -4.49 9.25
N ILE A 138 -24.21 -3.58 9.96
CA ILE A 138 -24.14 -3.55 11.42
C ILE A 138 -24.92 -2.33 11.90
N GLU A 139 -25.86 -2.54 12.80
CA GLU A 139 -26.60 -1.46 13.44
C GLU A 139 -25.79 -0.89 14.62
N ASN A 140 -25.83 0.44 14.76
CA ASN A 140 -25.09 1.19 15.79
C ASN A 140 -23.61 0.75 15.91
N PRO A 141 -22.81 0.85 14.83
CA PRO A 141 -21.44 0.37 14.83
C PRO A 141 -20.56 1.24 15.75
N ILE A 142 -19.63 0.58 16.47
CA ILE A 142 -18.49 1.26 17.08
C ILE A 142 -17.48 1.54 15.98
N LEU A 143 -17.10 2.81 15.81
CA LEU A 143 -16.21 3.23 14.76
C LEU A 143 -14.75 3.16 15.21
N TRP A 144 -13.88 2.77 14.28
CA TRP A 144 -12.44 2.85 14.47
C TRP A 144 -11.96 4.30 14.29
N TRP A 145 -11.06 4.74 15.16
CA TRP A 145 -10.45 6.06 15.15
C TRP A 145 -8.93 5.99 15.21
N PRO A 146 -8.19 6.95 14.62
CA PRO A 146 -6.76 7.04 14.83
C PRO A 146 -6.41 7.47 16.25
N ALA A 147 -5.19 7.19 16.67
CA ALA A 147 -4.64 7.54 17.98
C ALA A 147 -4.89 9.03 18.31
N GLY A 148 -5.36 9.30 19.53
CA GLY A 148 -5.71 10.63 20.01
C GLY A 148 -7.07 11.16 19.57
N HIS A 149 -7.86 10.43 18.78
CA HIS A 149 -9.15 10.87 18.25
C HIS A 149 -10.36 10.00 18.66
N GLY A 150 -10.13 8.86 19.29
CA GLY A 150 -11.13 7.93 19.75
C GLY A 150 -10.60 6.52 19.89
N GLU A 151 -11.51 5.55 19.99
CA GLU A 151 -11.17 4.14 20.21
C GLU A 151 -10.74 3.43 18.92
N GLN A 152 -9.77 2.52 19.03
CA GLN A 152 -9.34 1.65 17.94
C GLN A 152 -10.15 0.34 17.93
N PHE A 153 -11.48 0.44 17.88
CA PHE A 153 -12.33 -0.72 17.94
C PHE A 153 -12.24 -1.59 16.68
N LEU A 154 -11.93 -2.88 16.86
CA LEU A 154 -11.81 -3.87 15.79
C LEU A 154 -12.81 -4.99 15.99
N TYR A 155 -13.76 -5.14 15.07
CA TYR A 155 -14.66 -6.27 15.01
C TYR A 155 -13.89 -7.52 14.59
N GLU A 156 -14.11 -8.64 15.27
CA GLU A 156 -13.55 -9.94 14.91
C GLU A 156 -14.60 -10.79 14.19
N PHE A 157 -14.53 -10.85 12.85
CA PHE A 157 -15.43 -11.67 12.05
C PHE A 157 -14.86 -13.07 11.84
N LYS A 158 -15.62 -14.09 12.23
CA LYS A 158 -15.35 -15.48 11.91
C LYS A 158 -16.14 -15.89 10.68
N ILE A 159 -15.42 -16.16 9.58
CA ILE A 159 -15.95 -16.60 8.30
C ILE A 159 -15.73 -18.10 8.22
N SER A 160 -16.80 -18.88 8.16
CA SER A 160 -16.75 -20.34 8.06
C SER A 160 -17.40 -20.77 6.75
N ILE A 161 -16.68 -21.55 5.95
CA ILE A 161 -17.17 -22.17 4.73
C ILE A 161 -17.16 -23.66 4.96
N LYS A 162 -18.26 -24.35 4.70
CA LYS A 162 -18.43 -25.77 5.03
C LYS A 162 -19.24 -26.48 3.94
N SER A 163 -18.77 -27.65 3.55
CA SER A 163 -19.51 -28.68 2.83
C SER A 163 -19.58 -29.97 3.63
N LYS A 164 -20.13 -31.02 3.04
CA LYS A 164 -20.07 -32.36 3.62
C LYS A 164 -18.66 -32.92 3.67
N LYS A 165 -17.78 -32.46 2.77
CA LYS A 165 -16.44 -33.01 2.51
C LYS A 165 -15.30 -32.18 3.11
N SER A 166 -15.49 -30.87 3.24
CA SER A 166 -14.42 -29.93 3.62
C SER A 166 -14.93 -28.75 4.44
N LYS A 167 -14.02 -28.16 5.23
CA LYS A 167 -14.32 -26.97 6.04
C LYS A 167 -13.11 -26.03 6.06
N SER A 168 -13.36 -24.75 5.91
CA SER A 168 -12.39 -23.69 6.14
C SER A 168 -12.96 -22.66 7.12
N THR A 169 -12.11 -22.09 7.96
CA THR A 169 -12.48 -21.01 8.88
C THR A 169 -11.39 -19.95 8.86
N ILE A 170 -11.80 -18.70 8.69
CA ILE A 170 -10.93 -17.53 8.60
C ILE A 170 -11.44 -16.52 9.63
N THR A 171 -10.54 -15.95 10.41
CA THR A 171 -10.85 -14.82 11.30
C THR A 171 -10.29 -13.53 10.67
N LYS A 172 -11.09 -12.47 10.68
CA LYS A 172 -10.72 -11.13 10.21
C LYS A 172 -11.04 -10.09 11.26
N LYS A 173 -10.03 -9.31 11.68
CA LYS A 173 -10.21 -8.09 12.45
C LYS A 173 -10.50 -6.94 11.50
N VAL A 174 -11.53 -6.16 11.75
CA VAL A 174 -12.02 -5.10 10.86
C VAL A 174 -12.41 -3.86 11.66
N GLY A 175 -11.75 -2.74 11.41
CA GLY A 175 -12.17 -1.45 11.93
C GLY A 175 -13.16 -0.80 10.96
N ILE A 176 -14.31 -0.39 11.49
CA ILE A 176 -15.34 0.30 10.70
C ILE A 176 -15.04 1.79 10.72
N ARG A 177 -14.73 2.36 9.58
CA ARG A 177 -14.49 3.80 9.43
C ARG A 177 -14.80 4.28 8.02
N ASP A 178 -15.06 5.56 7.87
CA ASP A 178 -15.00 6.27 6.59
C ASP A 178 -13.66 7.02 6.50
N VAL A 179 -13.11 7.13 5.29
CA VAL A 179 -11.89 7.90 5.04
C VAL A 179 -11.97 8.55 3.67
N PHE A 180 -11.58 9.80 3.60
CA PHE A 180 -11.35 10.50 2.35
C PHE A 180 -10.30 11.59 2.54
N VAL A 181 -9.69 12.01 1.44
CA VAL A 181 -8.80 13.17 1.39
C VAL A 181 -9.59 14.34 0.79
N LYS A 182 -9.77 15.38 1.58
CA LYS A 182 -10.44 16.60 1.15
C LYS A 182 -9.45 17.48 0.39
N ARG A 183 -9.84 17.89 -0.82
CA ARG A 183 -9.05 18.75 -1.69
C ARG A 183 -9.93 19.86 -2.24
N GLU A 184 -10.00 20.95 -1.52
CA GLU A 184 -10.75 22.14 -1.91
C GLU A 184 -9.81 23.27 -2.27
N LYS A 185 -10.17 24.04 -3.30
CA LYS A 185 -9.42 25.24 -3.72
C LYS A 185 -9.65 26.34 -2.70
N ASN A 186 -8.58 27.00 -2.27
CA ASN A 186 -8.60 28.21 -1.46
C ASN A 186 -7.71 29.29 -2.11
N GLU A 187 -7.47 30.40 -1.42
CA GLU A 187 -6.69 31.54 -1.94
C GLU A 187 -5.22 31.20 -2.22
N VAL A 188 -4.64 30.24 -1.47
CA VAL A 188 -3.23 29.85 -1.57
C VAL A 188 -2.99 28.57 -2.35
N GLY A 189 -4.06 27.81 -2.72
CA GLY A 189 -3.90 26.55 -3.45
C GLY A 189 -5.08 25.59 -3.30
N LYS A 190 -4.79 24.33 -2.96
CA LYS A 190 -5.80 23.32 -2.64
C LYS A 190 -5.41 22.64 -1.33
N SER A 191 -6.40 22.45 -0.44
CA SER A 191 -6.20 21.67 0.77
C SER A 191 -5.81 20.22 0.46
N PHE A 192 -5.13 19.57 1.41
CA PHE A 192 -4.83 18.15 1.40
C PHE A 192 -5.05 17.60 2.80
N GLU A 193 -6.33 17.37 3.14
CA GLU A 193 -6.77 17.08 4.50
C GLU A 193 -7.29 15.64 4.61
N PHE A 194 -6.81 14.88 5.57
CA PHE A 194 -7.39 13.58 5.90
C PHE A 194 -8.64 13.76 6.74
N HIS A 195 -9.73 13.13 6.31
CA HIS A 195 -10.97 13.07 7.07
C HIS A 195 -11.27 11.63 7.46
N ILE A 196 -11.43 11.38 8.75
CA ILE A 196 -11.83 10.08 9.31
C ILE A 196 -13.18 10.26 9.98
N ASN A 197 -14.16 9.46 9.58
CA ASN A 197 -15.54 9.51 10.11
C ASN A 197 -16.12 10.94 10.08
N GLY A 198 -15.80 11.69 9.01
CA GLY A 198 -16.26 13.06 8.81
C GLY A 198 -15.50 14.14 9.56
N LYS A 199 -14.50 13.79 10.40
CA LYS A 199 -13.66 14.77 11.12
C LYS A 199 -12.32 14.96 10.43
N PRO A 200 -11.83 16.21 10.29
CA PRO A 200 -10.48 16.46 9.81
C PRO A 200 -9.46 15.98 10.84
N ILE A 201 -8.42 15.33 10.38
CA ILE A 201 -7.32 14.82 11.19
C ILE A 201 -6.02 15.45 10.71
N TYR A 202 -5.35 16.15 11.58
CA TYR A 202 -3.99 16.63 11.34
C TYR A 202 -3.02 15.45 11.42
N ALA A 203 -2.35 15.13 10.29
CA ALA A 203 -1.41 14.02 10.20
C ALA A 203 -0.08 14.41 10.86
N LYS A 204 0.24 13.77 11.98
CA LYS A 204 1.50 13.91 12.72
C LYS A 204 2.26 12.60 12.65
N GLY A 205 3.46 12.61 12.09
CA GLY A 205 4.17 11.35 11.94
C GLY A 205 5.51 11.46 11.25
N ALA A 206 5.95 10.36 10.69
CA ALA A 206 7.24 10.23 10.05
C ALA A 206 7.16 9.32 8.81
N ASN A 207 8.18 9.42 7.95
CA ASN A 207 8.43 8.41 6.94
C ASN A 207 8.92 7.12 7.63
N TRP A 208 8.36 6.00 7.22
CA TRP A 208 8.79 4.67 7.61
C TRP A 208 9.62 4.07 6.51
N ILE A 209 10.92 3.93 6.74
CA ILE A 209 11.85 3.14 5.94
C ILE A 209 11.97 1.74 6.55
N PRO A 210 12.53 0.73 5.85
CA PRO A 210 12.80 -0.56 6.46
C PRO A 210 13.60 -0.43 7.75
N ALA A 211 13.09 -0.98 8.85
CA ALA A 211 13.68 -0.81 10.18
C ALA A 211 15.00 -1.56 10.38
N ASP A 212 15.36 -2.41 9.42
CA ASP A 212 16.66 -3.07 9.30
C ASP A 212 16.99 -3.29 7.82
N SER A 213 18.26 -3.16 7.42
CA SER A 213 18.70 -3.48 6.06
C SER A 213 18.40 -4.93 5.66
N PHE A 214 18.39 -5.83 6.64
CA PHE A 214 17.98 -7.23 6.49
C PHE A 214 16.67 -7.45 7.25
N THR A 215 15.55 -7.16 6.63
CA THR A 215 14.21 -7.20 7.25
C THR A 215 13.83 -8.54 7.87
N THR A 216 14.51 -9.62 7.49
CA THR A 216 14.34 -10.96 8.09
C THR A 216 14.80 -11.05 9.54
N ARG A 217 15.55 -10.08 10.04
CA ARG A 217 15.97 -10.00 11.46
C ARG A 217 14.89 -9.41 12.37
N LEU A 218 13.89 -8.76 11.80
CA LEU A 218 12.82 -8.12 12.55
C LEU A 218 11.80 -9.15 13.04
N SER A 219 11.50 -9.08 14.33
CA SER A 219 10.45 -9.86 14.98
C SER A 219 9.18 -9.02 15.20
N LYS A 220 8.07 -9.69 15.57
CA LYS A 220 6.85 -8.99 16.02
C LYS A 220 7.14 -7.98 17.12
N LYS A 221 8.03 -8.31 18.08
CA LYS A 221 8.39 -7.44 19.19
C LYS A 221 9.07 -6.14 18.74
N ASP A 222 9.87 -6.20 17.67
CA ASP A 222 10.54 -5.02 17.13
C ASP A 222 9.52 -4.08 16.48
N TYR A 223 8.58 -4.60 15.68
CA TYR A 223 7.48 -3.80 15.13
C TYR A 223 6.59 -3.20 16.22
N ASP A 224 6.18 -3.99 17.22
CA ASP A 224 5.37 -3.53 18.34
C ASP A 224 6.05 -2.37 19.07
N LYS A 225 7.34 -2.51 19.38
CA LYS A 225 8.14 -1.48 20.03
C LYS A 225 8.18 -0.18 19.22
N LEU A 226 8.49 -0.27 17.92
CA LEU A 226 8.64 0.92 17.06
C LEU A 226 7.32 1.65 16.85
N ILE A 227 6.22 0.93 16.62
CA ILE A 227 4.90 1.52 16.41
C ILE A 227 4.36 2.11 17.72
N THR A 228 4.62 1.44 18.85
CA THR A 228 4.31 1.97 20.17
C THR A 228 5.07 3.28 20.45
N TYR A 229 6.35 3.34 20.12
CA TYR A 229 7.14 4.56 20.27
C TYR A 229 6.62 5.71 19.40
N ALA A 230 6.17 5.42 18.17
CA ALA A 230 5.54 6.43 17.33
C ALA A 230 4.28 7.00 18.00
N ARG A 231 3.38 6.16 18.51
CA ARG A 231 2.21 6.59 19.28
C ARG A 231 2.58 7.42 20.51
N ASP A 232 3.56 6.95 21.30
CA ASP A 232 3.97 7.60 22.55
C ASP A 232 4.66 8.95 22.28
N ALA A 233 5.22 9.14 21.09
CA ALA A 233 5.67 10.43 20.57
C ALA A 233 4.53 11.30 19.98
N ASN A 234 3.26 10.93 20.24
CA ASN A 234 2.06 11.60 19.73
C ASN A 234 1.92 11.59 18.18
N MET A 235 2.54 10.65 17.51
CA MET A 235 2.30 10.41 16.09
C MET A 235 0.97 9.66 15.91
N ASN A 236 0.27 9.98 14.83
CA ASN A 236 -0.95 9.30 14.42
C ASN A 236 -0.88 8.78 12.97
N MET A 237 0.26 8.97 12.28
CA MET A 237 0.48 8.49 10.92
C MET A 237 1.94 8.05 10.72
N LEU A 238 2.11 6.99 9.92
CA LEU A 238 3.39 6.60 9.34
C LEU A 238 3.22 6.46 7.83
N ARG A 239 4.19 6.98 7.07
CA ARG A 239 4.24 6.77 5.62
C ARG A 239 5.20 5.64 5.32
N VAL A 240 4.68 4.52 4.82
CA VAL A 240 5.50 3.44 4.28
C VAL A 240 6.05 3.90 2.94
N TRP A 241 7.31 4.30 2.96
CA TRP A 241 8.01 4.99 1.88
C TRP A 241 8.31 4.06 0.69
N GLY A 242 8.17 4.58 -0.54
CA GLY A 242 8.24 3.82 -1.78
C GLY A 242 9.59 3.22 -2.16
N GLY A 243 10.68 3.63 -1.51
CA GLY A 243 11.99 3.01 -1.69
C GLY A 243 12.23 1.77 -0.83
N GLY A 244 11.30 1.42 0.05
CA GLY A 244 11.37 0.30 0.99
C GLY A 244 10.68 -0.97 0.50
N ILE A 245 9.91 -1.58 1.39
CA ILE A 245 9.12 -2.78 1.14
C ILE A 245 7.68 -2.57 1.57
N TYR A 246 6.75 -3.36 0.99
CA TYR A 246 5.46 -3.56 1.65
C TYR A 246 5.69 -4.38 2.92
N GLU A 247 5.40 -3.79 4.06
CA GLU A 247 5.68 -4.40 5.35
C GLU A 247 4.91 -5.73 5.56
N PRO A 248 5.32 -6.60 6.48
CA PRO A 248 4.57 -7.80 6.83
C PRO A 248 3.24 -7.46 7.48
N ASP A 249 2.29 -8.40 7.47
CA ASP A 249 0.93 -8.19 7.99
C ASP A 249 0.91 -7.67 9.41
N ILE A 250 1.84 -8.14 10.25
CA ILE A 250 1.97 -7.70 11.64
C ILE A 250 2.16 -6.19 11.81
N PHE A 251 2.84 -5.51 10.88
CA PHE A 251 2.98 -4.06 10.90
C PHE A 251 1.62 -3.38 10.79
N TYR A 252 0.80 -3.79 9.82
CA TYR A 252 -0.52 -3.22 9.60
C TYR A 252 -1.51 -3.59 10.70
N GLU A 253 -1.45 -4.83 11.21
CA GLU A 253 -2.24 -5.27 12.36
C GLU A 253 -1.97 -4.42 13.60
N LEU A 254 -0.72 -4.13 13.90
CA LEU A 254 -0.32 -3.23 15.01
C LEU A 254 -0.76 -1.79 14.75
N CYS A 255 -0.65 -1.29 13.53
CA CYS A 255 -1.17 0.04 13.17
C CYS A 255 -2.69 0.12 13.37
N ASP A 256 -3.43 -0.93 13.03
CA ASP A 256 -4.87 -1.02 13.28
C ASP A 256 -5.19 -1.00 14.78
N GLU A 257 -4.47 -1.79 15.58
CA GLU A 257 -4.67 -1.94 17.03
C GLU A 257 -4.25 -0.69 17.83
N ILE A 258 -3.20 -0.01 17.38
CA ILE A 258 -2.62 1.16 18.08
C ILE A 258 -3.21 2.48 17.57
N GLY A 259 -3.83 2.48 16.38
CA GLY A 259 -4.46 3.66 15.78
C GLY A 259 -3.49 4.52 14.96
N ILE A 260 -2.43 3.95 14.45
CA ILE A 260 -1.51 4.66 13.55
C ILE A 260 -2.04 4.57 12.12
N MET A 261 -2.43 5.70 11.54
CA MET A 261 -2.78 5.77 10.12
C MET A 261 -1.57 5.43 9.24
N VAL A 262 -1.80 4.80 8.11
CA VAL A 262 -0.75 4.43 7.17
C VAL A 262 -1.01 5.11 5.82
N TRP A 263 -0.07 5.94 5.40
CA TRP A 263 0.12 6.36 4.03
C TRP A 263 0.97 5.29 3.34
N GLN A 264 0.40 4.59 2.36
CA GLN A 264 1.08 3.48 1.71
C GLN A 264 1.55 3.86 0.32
N ASP A 265 2.87 3.98 0.12
CA ASP A 265 3.44 4.07 -1.23
C ASP A 265 3.47 2.68 -1.90
N PHE A 266 3.29 2.66 -3.22
CA PHE A 266 3.80 1.57 -4.06
C PHE A 266 5.32 1.69 -4.14
N MET A 267 6.02 0.55 -4.29
CA MET A 267 7.49 0.51 -4.16
C MET A 267 8.21 1.05 -5.40
N PHE A 268 8.15 2.40 -5.54
CA PHE A 268 8.83 3.19 -6.55
C PHE A 268 9.37 4.47 -5.91
N ALA A 269 10.66 4.79 -6.14
CA ALA A 269 11.28 5.97 -5.55
C ALA A 269 12.46 6.49 -6.37
N CYS A 270 12.54 7.81 -6.56
CA CYS A 270 13.70 8.55 -7.08
C CYS A 270 14.36 7.89 -8.31
N SER A 271 13.54 7.38 -9.23
CA SER A 271 13.98 6.64 -10.41
C SER A 271 12.92 6.67 -11.50
N MET A 272 13.31 6.69 -12.77
CA MET A 272 12.37 6.41 -13.85
C MET A 272 12.36 4.91 -14.14
N TYR A 273 11.24 4.40 -14.63
CA TYR A 273 11.00 2.97 -14.83
C TYR A 273 10.56 2.70 -16.26
N PRO A 274 10.93 1.54 -16.85
CA PRO A 274 10.42 1.15 -18.15
C PRO A 274 8.93 0.82 -18.07
N ALA A 275 8.22 0.97 -19.20
CA ALA A 275 6.81 0.60 -19.30
C ALA A 275 6.54 -0.31 -20.50
N ASN A 276 7.46 -1.25 -20.77
CA ASN A 276 7.15 -2.36 -21.67
C ASN A 276 6.09 -3.27 -21.04
N GLN A 277 5.40 -4.06 -21.85
CA GLN A 277 4.24 -4.85 -21.41
C GLN A 277 4.57 -5.81 -20.28
N GLU A 278 5.72 -6.47 -20.31
CA GLU A 278 6.15 -7.41 -19.28
C GLU A 278 6.32 -6.72 -17.91
N PHE A 279 6.93 -5.54 -17.91
CA PHE A 279 7.10 -4.75 -16.69
C PHE A 279 5.75 -4.23 -16.17
N LEU A 280 4.89 -3.71 -17.05
CA LEU A 280 3.53 -3.26 -16.66
C LEU A 280 2.69 -4.39 -16.08
N ASP A 281 2.75 -5.59 -16.67
CA ASP A 281 2.05 -6.77 -16.17
C ASP A 281 2.55 -7.20 -14.80
N SER A 282 3.87 -7.12 -14.57
CA SER A 282 4.48 -7.39 -13.27
C SER A 282 4.04 -6.37 -12.22
N VAL A 283 4.06 -5.07 -12.55
CA VAL A 283 3.57 -3.98 -11.69
C VAL A 283 2.10 -4.16 -11.36
N LYS A 284 1.26 -4.50 -12.34
CA LYS A 284 -0.17 -4.73 -12.14
C LYS A 284 -0.42 -5.88 -11.17
N LYS A 285 0.24 -7.03 -11.37
CA LYS A 285 0.13 -8.21 -10.49
C LYS A 285 0.58 -7.88 -9.05
N GLU A 286 1.69 -7.16 -8.90
CA GLU A 286 2.18 -6.70 -7.60
C GLU A 286 1.15 -5.81 -6.90
N ALA A 287 0.62 -4.81 -7.61
CA ALA A 287 -0.37 -3.88 -7.08
C ALA A 287 -1.68 -4.60 -6.70
N GLU A 288 -2.19 -5.48 -7.56
CA GLU A 288 -3.39 -6.28 -7.29
C GLU A 288 -3.21 -7.17 -6.04
N TYR A 289 -2.06 -7.79 -5.89
CA TYR A 289 -1.75 -8.60 -4.72
C TYR A 289 -1.74 -7.74 -3.45
N GLN A 290 -1.02 -6.62 -3.46
CA GLN A 290 -0.85 -5.78 -2.27
C GLN A 290 -2.14 -5.06 -1.89
N VAL A 291 -2.87 -4.49 -2.83
CA VAL A 291 -4.16 -3.85 -2.54
C VAL A 291 -5.15 -4.86 -1.97
N ASN A 292 -5.26 -6.06 -2.55
CA ASN A 292 -6.13 -7.11 -2.01
C ASN A 292 -5.71 -7.58 -0.61
N ARG A 293 -4.41 -7.67 -0.34
CA ARG A 293 -3.89 -8.03 0.98
C ARG A 293 -4.23 -6.98 2.03
N LEU A 294 -4.10 -5.71 1.67
CA LEU A 294 -4.07 -4.60 2.62
C LEU A 294 -5.39 -3.82 2.73
N LYS A 295 -6.29 -3.90 1.74
CA LYS A 295 -7.52 -3.06 1.70
C LYS A 295 -8.45 -3.21 2.90
N SER A 296 -8.35 -4.31 3.67
CA SER A 296 -9.16 -4.52 4.88
C SER A 296 -8.65 -3.77 6.11
N HIS A 297 -7.40 -3.29 6.11
CA HIS A 297 -6.81 -2.57 7.23
C HIS A 297 -7.41 -1.16 7.37
N PRO A 298 -8.05 -0.82 8.52
CA PRO A 298 -8.59 0.51 8.73
C PRO A 298 -7.50 1.58 8.84
N SER A 299 -6.31 1.22 9.25
CA SER A 299 -5.16 2.12 9.34
C SER A 299 -4.74 2.71 8.00
N ILE A 300 -4.84 1.97 6.90
CA ILE A 300 -4.45 2.50 5.58
C ILE A 300 -5.44 3.56 5.13
N VAL A 301 -4.96 4.79 4.94
CA VAL A 301 -5.81 5.95 4.59
C VAL A 301 -5.60 6.47 3.18
N LEU A 302 -4.49 6.10 2.52
CA LEU A 302 -4.13 6.56 1.19
C LEU A 302 -3.22 5.56 0.49
N TRP A 303 -3.37 5.43 -0.84
CA TRP A 303 -2.43 4.78 -1.75
C TRP A 303 -1.64 5.83 -2.50
N CYS A 304 -0.31 5.74 -2.52
CA CYS A 304 0.56 6.67 -3.25
C CYS A 304 1.38 5.94 -4.30
N GLY A 305 1.45 6.49 -5.51
CA GLY A 305 2.12 5.87 -6.64
C GLY A 305 3.63 5.74 -6.45
N ASN A 306 4.29 6.83 -6.01
CA ASN A 306 5.74 6.84 -5.89
C ASN A 306 6.27 7.94 -4.96
N ASN A 307 7.56 7.81 -4.61
CA ASN A 307 8.33 8.85 -3.95
C ASN A 307 9.15 9.66 -4.98
N GLU A 308 8.88 10.96 -5.06
CA GLU A 308 9.66 12.02 -5.69
C GLU A 308 9.90 11.92 -7.21
N ILE A 309 9.27 10.99 -7.94
CA ILE A 309 9.57 10.83 -9.37
C ILE A 309 9.06 12.01 -10.19
N ALA A 310 7.85 12.53 -9.89
CA ALA A 310 7.30 13.66 -10.64
C ALA A 310 8.09 14.95 -10.40
N ILE A 311 8.54 15.20 -9.17
CA ILE A 311 9.35 16.38 -8.87
C ILE A 311 10.76 16.23 -9.44
N ALA A 312 11.32 15.03 -9.42
CA ALA A 312 12.63 14.75 -9.99
C ALA A 312 12.64 14.96 -11.50
N TRP A 313 11.62 14.48 -12.21
CA TRP A 313 11.47 14.77 -13.64
C TRP A 313 11.49 16.26 -13.95
N GLN A 314 10.86 17.08 -13.12
CA GLN A 314 10.73 18.52 -13.37
C GLN A 314 11.90 19.36 -12.85
N GLY A 315 12.60 18.91 -11.82
CA GLY A 315 13.56 19.74 -11.07
C GLY A 315 14.97 19.16 -10.93
N TRP A 316 15.22 17.88 -11.31
CA TRP A 316 16.55 17.27 -11.17
C TRP A 316 17.28 17.13 -12.51
N GLY A 317 16.79 17.79 -13.56
CA GLY A 317 17.41 17.76 -14.89
C GLY A 317 16.99 16.60 -15.79
N TRP A 318 16.17 15.66 -15.31
CA TRP A 318 15.82 14.48 -16.08
C TRP A 318 15.00 14.78 -17.34
N LYS A 319 14.17 15.82 -17.29
CA LYS A 319 13.35 16.25 -18.42
C LYS A 319 14.20 16.78 -19.59
N GLU A 320 15.33 17.40 -19.28
CA GLU A 320 16.27 17.98 -20.24
C GLU A 320 17.20 16.91 -20.82
N GLU A 321 17.49 15.86 -20.06
CA GLU A 321 18.47 14.83 -20.41
C GLU A 321 17.85 13.62 -21.10
N LEU A 322 16.55 13.36 -20.91
CA LEU A 322 15.90 12.14 -21.34
C LEU A 322 14.86 12.38 -22.44
N PRO A 323 14.61 11.38 -23.31
CA PRO A 323 13.51 11.44 -24.27
C PRO A 323 12.15 11.62 -23.57
N SER A 324 11.25 12.37 -24.19
CA SER A 324 9.87 12.58 -23.67
C SER A 324 9.08 11.28 -23.47
N SER A 325 9.41 10.23 -24.22
CA SER A 325 8.82 8.90 -24.06
C SER A 325 8.99 8.29 -22.65
N VAL A 326 10.03 8.71 -21.92
CA VAL A 326 10.24 8.29 -20.52
C VAL A 326 9.13 8.85 -19.62
N TRP A 327 8.64 10.07 -19.91
CA TRP A 327 7.49 10.63 -19.23
C TRP A 327 6.17 9.92 -19.60
N ASP A 328 6.05 9.45 -20.85
CA ASP A 328 4.91 8.61 -21.24
C ASP A 328 4.91 7.28 -20.48
N ASP A 329 6.08 6.71 -20.24
CA ASP A 329 6.21 5.49 -19.44
C ASP A 329 5.84 5.74 -17.96
N TYR A 330 6.25 6.88 -17.38
CA TYR A 330 5.78 7.33 -16.08
C TYR A 330 4.24 7.40 -16.03
N ALA A 331 3.63 8.00 -17.05
CA ALA A 331 2.18 8.15 -17.13
C ALA A 331 1.45 6.80 -17.17
N LYS A 332 1.97 5.82 -17.91
CA LYS A 332 1.38 4.47 -17.98
C LYS A 332 1.36 3.81 -16.60
N ILE A 333 2.43 3.91 -15.82
CA ILE A 333 2.51 3.29 -14.49
C ILE A 333 1.63 4.04 -13.49
N PHE A 334 1.86 5.34 -13.31
CA PHE A 334 1.34 6.10 -12.18
C PHE A 334 0.00 6.79 -12.44
N HIS A 335 -0.40 6.95 -13.71
CA HIS A 335 -1.68 7.54 -14.09
C HIS A 335 -2.63 6.59 -14.82
N GLN A 336 -2.21 5.36 -15.15
CA GLN A 336 -3.07 4.35 -15.75
C GLN A 336 -3.12 3.06 -14.93
N VAL A 337 -2.03 2.28 -14.85
CA VAL A 337 -2.03 0.94 -14.21
C VAL A 337 -2.37 1.01 -12.72
N LEU A 338 -1.63 1.76 -11.93
CA LEU A 338 -1.84 1.80 -10.48
C LEU A 338 -3.19 2.39 -10.08
N PRO A 339 -3.65 3.55 -10.60
CA PRO A 339 -4.97 4.07 -10.27
C PRO A 339 -6.10 3.17 -10.74
N GLU A 340 -5.96 2.43 -11.87
CA GLU A 340 -6.94 1.46 -12.31
C GLU A 340 -7.07 0.30 -11.31
N VAL A 341 -5.95 -0.26 -10.84
CA VAL A 341 -5.95 -1.30 -9.81
C VAL A 341 -6.61 -0.80 -8.52
N CYS A 342 -6.23 0.39 -8.05
CA CYS A 342 -6.85 0.98 -6.86
C CYS A 342 -8.35 1.21 -7.04
N LYS A 343 -8.77 1.74 -8.19
CA LYS A 343 -10.18 1.97 -8.52
C LYS A 343 -10.99 0.67 -8.53
N ASN A 344 -10.44 -0.39 -9.08
CA ASN A 344 -11.14 -1.67 -9.22
C ASN A 344 -11.23 -2.44 -7.89
N LEU A 345 -10.20 -2.38 -7.05
CA LEU A 345 -10.10 -3.20 -5.84
C LEU A 345 -10.43 -2.45 -4.55
N ASP A 346 -10.21 -1.13 -4.51
CA ASP A 346 -10.37 -0.29 -3.31
C ASP A 346 -10.81 1.14 -3.66
N SER A 347 -11.88 1.27 -4.42
CA SER A 347 -12.37 2.50 -5.05
C SER A 347 -12.66 3.67 -4.10
N LYS A 348 -12.77 3.43 -2.81
CA LYS A 348 -13.04 4.46 -1.80
C LYS A 348 -11.78 5.12 -1.25
N ARG A 349 -10.65 4.41 -1.26
CA ARG A 349 -9.41 4.98 -0.75
C ARG A 349 -8.75 5.82 -1.81
N PHE A 350 -8.33 7.00 -1.39
CA PHE A 350 -7.74 7.98 -2.30
C PHE A 350 -6.42 7.45 -2.87
N TYR A 351 -6.22 7.63 -4.18
CA TYR A 351 -4.96 7.36 -4.86
C TYR A 351 -4.26 8.68 -5.18
N TRP A 352 -2.99 8.79 -4.78
CA TRP A 352 -2.12 9.93 -5.03
C TRP A 352 -0.96 9.51 -5.94
N PRO A 353 -0.79 10.08 -7.16
CA PRO A 353 0.16 9.54 -8.13
C PRO A 353 1.63 9.63 -7.73
N SER A 354 2.01 10.69 -7.01
CA SER A 354 3.39 10.95 -6.59
C SER A 354 3.40 11.76 -5.30
N SER A 355 4.37 11.55 -4.44
CA SER A 355 4.62 12.37 -3.24
C SER A 355 6.07 12.92 -3.32
N PRO A 356 6.29 14.24 -3.36
CA PRO A 356 5.27 15.27 -3.42
C PRO A 356 4.48 15.25 -4.72
N GLY A 357 3.26 15.76 -4.64
CA GLY A 357 2.37 15.85 -5.77
C GLY A 357 1.41 17.04 -5.68
N TYR A 358 0.82 17.43 -6.78
CA TYR A 358 -0.09 18.57 -6.86
C TYR A 358 -1.36 18.26 -7.64
N SER A 359 -1.46 17.13 -8.30
CA SER A 359 -2.64 16.76 -9.08
C SER A 359 -2.78 15.24 -9.19
N THR A 360 -4.04 14.77 -9.25
CA THR A 360 -4.36 13.40 -9.68
C THR A 360 -4.28 13.24 -11.20
N LYS A 361 -4.22 14.36 -11.93
CA LYS A 361 -4.02 14.39 -13.38
C LYS A 361 -2.54 14.52 -13.69
N LEU A 362 -2.15 14.03 -14.85
CA LEU A 362 -0.80 14.26 -15.37
C LEU A 362 -0.55 15.79 -15.46
N PRO A 363 0.54 16.31 -14.93
CA PRO A 363 0.81 17.75 -14.98
C PRO A 363 1.09 18.20 -16.41
N GLU A 364 0.32 19.17 -16.86
CA GLU A 364 0.50 19.81 -18.18
C GLU A 364 1.54 20.94 -18.14
N ASN A 365 1.78 21.52 -16.96
CA ASN A 365 2.70 22.65 -16.75
C ASN A 365 3.49 22.51 -15.44
N ASN A 366 4.65 23.18 -15.37
CA ASN A 366 5.65 23.15 -14.29
C ASN A 366 5.19 23.70 -12.92
N GLN A 367 3.92 23.61 -12.54
CA GLN A 367 3.48 24.04 -11.21
C GLN A 367 3.74 22.97 -10.16
N ILE A 368 4.84 23.12 -9.43
CA ILE A 368 5.33 22.16 -8.43
C ILE A 368 4.80 22.49 -7.01
N TYR A 369 4.26 23.68 -6.76
CA TYR A 369 3.91 24.16 -5.42
C TYR A 369 2.44 24.61 -5.30
N GLY A 370 1.85 24.38 -4.13
CA GLY A 370 0.60 24.99 -3.72
C GLY A 370 -0.68 24.18 -3.90
N SER A 371 -0.65 22.87 -4.21
CA SER A 371 -1.89 22.11 -4.40
C SER A 371 -1.88 20.64 -3.97
N GLY A 372 -0.95 20.23 -3.11
CA GLY A 372 -0.83 18.87 -2.62
C GLY A 372 0.10 18.78 -1.43
N ASP A 373 0.74 17.64 -1.26
CA ASP A 373 1.79 17.46 -0.28
C ASP A 373 3.13 18.04 -0.77
N ASN A 374 4.01 18.38 0.16
CA ASN A 374 5.31 18.95 -0.13
C ASN A 374 6.41 18.24 0.64
N HIS A 375 7.58 18.10 0.00
CA HIS A 375 8.82 17.72 0.65
C HIS A 375 9.71 18.95 0.78
N TYR A 376 10.02 19.36 2.01
CA TYR A 376 10.85 20.52 2.28
C TYR A 376 12.25 20.10 2.68
N TRP A 377 13.22 20.41 1.84
CA TRP A 377 14.62 20.07 1.99
C TRP A 377 15.54 21.26 2.29
N GLY A 378 14.96 22.45 2.53
CA GLY A 378 15.74 23.68 2.73
C GLY A 378 16.76 23.61 3.85
N VAL A 379 16.42 22.98 4.97
CA VAL A 379 17.33 22.81 6.11
C VAL A 379 18.40 21.74 5.83
N TRP A 380 18.01 20.56 5.33
CA TRP A 380 18.92 19.41 5.22
C TRP A 380 19.86 19.47 4.02
N HIS A 381 19.41 20.00 2.89
CA HIS A 381 20.21 20.11 1.67
C HIS A 381 20.36 21.57 1.17
N GLY A 382 19.44 22.44 1.57
CA GLY A 382 19.44 23.84 1.12
C GLY A 382 20.24 24.81 1.99
N GLY A 383 20.83 24.35 3.10
CA GLY A 383 21.64 25.20 4.00
C GLY A 383 20.85 26.24 4.79
N GLU A 384 19.52 26.14 4.85
CA GLU A 384 18.68 26.99 5.69
C GLU A 384 18.82 26.62 7.18
N SER A 385 18.57 27.58 8.09
CA SER A 385 18.60 27.31 9.53
C SER A 385 17.37 26.52 10.01
N PHE A 386 17.44 25.92 11.20
CA PHE A 386 16.32 25.18 11.79
C PHE A 386 15.06 26.03 11.98
N GLU A 387 15.21 27.33 12.25
CA GLU A 387 14.10 28.29 12.40
C GLU A 387 13.30 28.46 11.08
N ALA A 388 13.87 28.04 9.94
CA ALA A 388 13.16 28.03 8.69
C ALA A 388 11.97 27.07 8.68
N PHE A 389 12.00 25.99 9.47
CA PHE A 389 10.85 25.10 9.64
C PHE A 389 9.66 25.83 10.27
N GLU A 390 9.88 26.62 11.34
CA GLU A 390 8.81 27.38 12.02
C GLU A 390 8.16 28.37 11.07
N LYS A 391 8.97 29.18 10.38
CA LYS A 391 8.49 30.17 9.40
C LYS A 391 7.71 29.57 8.23
N LYS A 392 8.04 28.33 7.82
CA LYS A 392 7.30 27.66 6.74
C LYS A 392 6.06 26.94 7.26
N ALA A 393 6.11 26.40 8.49
CA ALA A 393 4.94 25.81 9.13
C ALA A 393 3.82 26.82 9.33
N GLU A 394 4.13 28.07 9.73
CA GLU A 394 3.16 29.15 9.86
C GLU A 394 2.41 29.41 8.53
N LYS A 395 3.09 29.33 7.40
CA LYS A 395 2.47 29.50 6.06
C LYS A 395 1.63 28.32 5.60
N LEU A 396 1.82 27.13 6.19
CA LEU A 396 1.07 25.91 5.85
C LEU A 396 -0.20 25.76 6.71
N ILE A 397 -0.23 26.43 7.87
CA ILE A 397 -1.34 26.38 8.82
C ILE A 397 -2.34 27.53 8.60
N SER A 398 -1.94 28.60 7.96
CA SER A 398 -2.78 29.72 7.56
C SER A 398 -3.46 29.48 6.22
#